data_c34d3862291978e3891ed3ea3c15e9a5
#
_entry.id   c34d3862291978e3891ed3ea3c15e9a5
#
_cell.length_a   1.000
_cell.length_b   1.000
_cell.length_c   1.000
_cell.angle_alpha   90.00
_cell.angle_beta   90.00
_cell.angle_gamma   90.00
#
_symmetry.space_group_name_H-M   'P 1'
#
loop_
_entity.id
_entity.type
_entity.pdbx_description
1 polymer ?
#
loop_
_entity_poly.entity_id
_entity_poly.type
_entity_poly.pdbx_seq_one_letter_code
_entity_poly.pdbx_strand_id
1 'polypeptide(L)'
;MRSLFISDLHLSEDRPQANERFFRFVEHDAAGADALYVLGDLFEYWIGDEDLETPFNAVVAAFLRRLADAGTRVQVMHGNRDFLLGERFARASGATLLADPSVIDGTLLMHGDTLCTDDHDYQAWRRTARSAEWQRSFLAKPLAERRATVQGLRDKSKEVIRAKPAEIMDVNETAVREAFRHHSVSRLIHGHTHRVGLQRLEVAGRRCERWVLPDWYGAGGYLELAGERARLVRW
;
A
#
# COMPACT_ATOMS: atom_id res chain seq x y z
N MET A 1 0.72 -7.78 -21.52
CA MET A 1 1.12 -6.78 -20.52
C MET A 1 1.53 -7.51 -19.26
N ARG A 2 2.70 -7.16 -18.69
CA ARG A 2 3.24 -7.72 -17.43
C ARG A 2 3.13 -6.66 -16.35
N SER A 3 2.27 -6.86 -15.37
CA SER A 3 2.05 -5.95 -14.25
C SER A 3 2.47 -6.58 -12.94
N LEU A 4 3.15 -5.81 -12.09
CA LEU A 4 3.61 -6.24 -10.78
C LEU A 4 2.88 -5.46 -9.69
N PHE A 5 2.54 -6.15 -8.60
CA PHE A 5 1.82 -5.58 -7.45
C PHE A 5 2.57 -5.89 -6.17
N ILE A 6 2.85 -4.85 -5.41
CA ILE A 6 3.50 -4.90 -4.09
C ILE A 6 2.71 -4.04 -3.10
N SER A 7 2.84 -4.31 -1.82
CA SER A 7 2.32 -3.47 -0.73
C SER A 7 3.04 -3.75 0.58
N ASP A 8 2.79 -2.93 1.58
CA ASP A 8 3.24 -3.15 2.96
C ASP A 8 4.76 -3.35 3.08
N LEU A 9 5.51 -2.51 2.35
CA LEU A 9 6.97 -2.55 2.36
C LEU A 9 7.52 -1.93 3.65
N HIS A 10 6.87 -0.87 4.14
CA HIS A 10 7.25 -0.17 5.34
C HIS A 10 8.72 0.25 5.36
N LEU A 11 9.20 0.80 4.26
CA LEU A 11 10.59 1.22 4.10
C LEU A 11 10.93 2.31 5.10
N SER A 12 12.07 2.18 5.76
CA SER A 12 12.63 3.15 6.69
C SER A 12 14.12 2.89 6.90
N GLU A 13 14.86 3.90 7.40
CA GLU A 13 16.30 3.76 7.69
C GLU A 13 16.60 2.58 8.63
N ASP A 14 15.69 2.28 9.55
CA ASP A 14 15.84 1.21 10.56
C ASP A 14 15.61 -0.20 9.99
N ARG A 15 15.31 -0.34 8.68
CA ARG A 15 14.94 -1.60 8.05
C ARG A 15 15.82 -1.98 6.86
N PRO A 16 17.14 -2.11 7.05
CA PRO A 16 18.09 -2.28 5.95
C PRO A 16 17.80 -3.50 5.07
N GLN A 17 17.30 -4.60 5.63
CA GLN A 17 16.97 -5.80 4.86
C GLN A 17 15.79 -5.60 3.91
N ALA A 18 14.71 -4.92 4.35
CA ALA A 18 13.58 -4.59 3.50
C ALA A 18 14.00 -3.61 2.40
N ASN A 19 14.83 -2.63 2.77
CA ASN A 19 15.36 -1.63 1.84
C ASN A 19 16.20 -2.28 0.73
N GLU A 20 17.15 -3.16 1.09
CA GLU A 20 17.98 -3.89 0.12
C GLU A 20 17.14 -4.74 -0.83
N ARG A 21 16.13 -5.46 -0.29
CA ARG A 21 15.20 -6.24 -1.12
C ARG A 21 14.42 -5.36 -2.09
N PHE A 22 13.95 -4.19 -1.64
CA PHE A 22 13.23 -3.24 -2.49
C PHE A 22 14.13 -2.75 -3.64
N PHE A 23 15.36 -2.36 -3.35
CA PHE A 23 16.28 -1.89 -4.39
C PHE A 23 16.59 -2.99 -5.41
N ARG A 24 16.85 -4.22 -4.94
CA ARG A 24 17.04 -5.38 -5.84
C ARG A 24 15.80 -5.69 -6.66
N PHE A 25 14.62 -5.64 -6.05
CA PHE A 25 13.34 -5.84 -6.75
C PHE A 25 13.16 -4.83 -7.88
N VAL A 26 13.40 -3.55 -7.61
CA VAL A 26 13.29 -2.49 -8.63
C VAL A 26 14.29 -2.70 -9.77
N GLU A 27 15.53 -3.10 -9.46
CA GLU A 27 16.60 -3.26 -10.45
C GLU A 27 16.47 -4.54 -11.29
N HIS A 28 15.87 -5.60 -10.73
CA HIS A 28 15.86 -6.92 -11.39
C HIS A 28 14.47 -7.39 -11.73
N ASP A 29 13.56 -7.50 -10.75
CA ASP A 29 12.24 -8.10 -10.96
C ASP A 29 11.28 -7.13 -11.67
N ALA A 30 11.30 -5.85 -11.29
CA ALA A 30 10.44 -4.82 -11.86
C ALA A 30 10.97 -4.28 -13.20
N ALA A 31 12.24 -4.47 -13.49
CA ALA A 31 12.84 -4.06 -14.77
C ALA A 31 12.11 -4.72 -15.95
N GLY A 32 11.71 -3.90 -16.93
CA GLY A 32 10.99 -4.35 -18.12
C GLY A 32 9.54 -4.78 -17.86
N ALA A 33 8.98 -4.54 -16.68
CA ALA A 33 7.55 -4.64 -16.48
C ALA A 33 6.80 -3.49 -17.16
N ASP A 34 5.60 -3.73 -17.66
CA ASP A 34 4.77 -2.68 -18.25
C ASP A 34 4.21 -1.74 -17.17
N ALA A 35 3.96 -2.26 -15.97
CA ALA A 35 3.49 -1.47 -14.82
C ALA A 35 3.92 -2.06 -13.48
N LEU A 36 4.20 -1.18 -12.53
CA LEU A 36 4.35 -1.47 -11.11
C LEU A 36 3.27 -0.74 -10.32
N TYR A 37 2.51 -1.48 -9.53
CA TYR A 37 1.50 -0.98 -8.61
C TYR A 37 1.98 -1.18 -7.17
N VAL A 38 2.12 -0.09 -6.42
CA VAL A 38 2.38 -0.10 -4.98
C VAL A 38 1.05 0.20 -4.28
N LEU A 39 0.46 -0.81 -3.65
CA LEU A 39 -0.87 -0.71 -3.06
C LEU A 39 -0.84 -0.25 -1.59
N GLY A 40 -0.08 0.80 -1.32
CA GLY A 40 0.02 1.44 -0.02
C GLY A 40 1.13 0.90 0.88
N ASP A 41 1.43 1.67 1.91
CA ASP A 41 2.44 1.38 2.92
C ASP A 41 3.84 1.11 2.30
N LEU A 42 4.20 1.95 1.31
CA LEU A 42 5.55 1.98 0.75
C LEU A 42 6.56 2.38 1.85
N PHE A 43 6.24 3.42 2.61
CA PHE A 43 7.04 3.88 3.73
C PHE A 43 6.42 3.46 5.08
N GLU A 44 7.26 3.29 6.10
CA GLU A 44 6.81 3.04 7.47
C GLU A 44 5.96 4.20 8.01
N TYR A 45 6.21 5.41 7.53
CA TYR A 45 5.37 6.59 7.70
C TYR A 45 5.76 7.66 6.68
N TRP A 46 4.82 8.57 6.39
CA TRP A 46 5.05 9.77 5.60
C TRP A 46 4.39 10.97 6.28
N ILE A 47 5.14 12.03 6.52
CA ILE A 47 4.69 13.18 7.31
C ILE A 47 4.45 14.45 6.49
N GLY A 48 4.38 14.29 5.17
CA GLY A 48 4.25 15.35 4.17
C GLY A 48 5.44 15.35 3.21
N ASP A 49 5.29 16.00 2.07
CA ASP A 49 6.28 15.93 0.98
C ASP A 49 7.61 16.62 1.29
N GLU A 50 7.71 17.39 2.37
CA GLU A 50 8.99 17.88 2.88
C GLU A 50 9.90 16.75 3.39
N ASP A 51 9.31 15.58 3.70
CA ASP A 51 10.07 14.40 4.14
C ASP A 51 10.92 13.78 3.01
N LEU A 52 10.73 14.23 1.76
CA LEU A 52 11.67 13.97 0.65
C LEU A 52 13.07 14.54 0.89
N GLU A 53 13.24 15.50 1.80
CA GLU A 53 14.56 16.03 2.17
C GLU A 53 15.36 15.05 3.03
N THR A 54 14.70 14.01 3.57
CA THR A 54 15.39 12.90 4.23
C THR A 54 16.15 12.08 3.16
N PRO A 55 17.48 11.89 3.30
CA PRO A 55 18.29 11.24 2.27
C PRO A 55 17.75 9.87 1.85
N PHE A 56 17.28 9.07 2.80
CA PHE A 56 16.71 7.76 2.54
C PHE A 56 15.47 7.84 1.64
N ASN A 57 14.53 8.72 1.96
CA ASN A 57 13.29 8.89 1.20
C ASN A 57 13.57 9.38 -0.23
N ALA A 58 14.54 10.27 -0.39
CA ALA A 58 15.00 10.74 -1.69
C ALA A 58 15.59 9.59 -2.53
N VAL A 59 16.36 8.68 -1.92
CA VAL A 59 16.90 7.49 -2.60
C VAL A 59 15.78 6.56 -3.06
N VAL A 60 14.78 6.27 -2.21
CA VAL A 60 13.61 5.44 -2.59
C VAL A 60 12.88 6.06 -3.79
N ALA A 61 12.60 7.37 -3.73
CA ALA A 61 11.95 8.09 -4.83
C ALA A 61 12.80 8.02 -6.12
N ALA A 62 14.12 8.17 -6.03
CA ALA A 62 15.02 8.10 -7.18
C ALA A 62 15.06 6.70 -7.83
N PHE A 63 14.94 5.62 -7.04
CA PHE A 63 14.84 4.26 -7.59
C PHE A 63 13.56 4.07 -8.39
N LEU A 64 12.42 4.52 -7.86
CA LEU A 64 11.14 4.50 -8.60
C LEU A 64 11.20 5.37 -9.85
N ARG A 65 11.86 6.54 -9.79
CA ARG A 65 12.05 7.43 -10.91
C ARG A 65 12.83 6.75 -12.04
N ARG A 66 13.94 6.09 -11.73
CA ARG A 66 14.71 5.33 -12.73
C ARG A 66 13.87 4.27 -13.42
N LEU A 67 13.01 3.57 -12.66
CA LEU A 67 12.11 2.58 -13.22
C LEU A 67 11.08 3.22 -14.17
N ALA A 68 10.52 4.37 -13.77
CA ALA A 68 9.60 5.14 -14.61
C ALA A 68 10.27 5.66 -15.89
N ASP A 69 11.47 6.20 -15.78
CA ASP A 69 12.25 6.70 -16.91
C ASP A 69 12.66 5.57 -17.88
N ALA A 70 12.77 4.34 -17.39
CA ALA A 70 12.99 3.15 -18.21
C ALA A 70 11.71 2.63 -18.92
N GLY A 71 10.56 3.30 -18.73
CA GLY A 71 9.32 3.01 -19.43
C GLY A 71 8.28 2.21 -18.63
N THR A 72 8.55 1.81 -17.39
CA THR A 72 7.57 1.16 -16.52
C THR A 72 6.60 2.21 -15.96
N ARG A 73 5.29 2.00 -16.09
CA ARG A 73 4.28 2.85 -15.43
C ARG A 73 4.29 2.57 -13.94
N VAL A 74 4.80 3.49 -13.14
CA VAL A 74 4.80 3.39 -11.68
C VAL A 74 3.54 4.05 -11.12
N GLN A 75 2.74 3.30 -10.37
CA GLN A 75 1.52 3.79 -9.75
C GLN A 75 1.54 3.47 -8.24
N VAL A 76 1.27 4.48 -7.43
CA VAL A 76 1.35 4.38 -5.96
C VAL A 76 -0.01 4.77 -5.37
N MET A 77 -0.57 3.87 -4.58
CA MET A 77 -1.78 4.08 -3.80
C MET A 77 -1.39 4.41 -2.36
N HIS A 78 -2.16 5.24 -1.70
CA HIS A 78 -1.96 5.54 -0.29
C HIS A 78 -2.29 4.34 0.61
N GLY A 79 -1.38 3.97 1.49
CA GLY A 79 -1.68 3.09 2.63
C GLY A 79 -2.10 3.87 3.87
N ASN A 80 -2.18 3.19 4.99
CA ASN A 80 -2.50 3.85 6.27
C ASN A 80 -1.28 4.48 6.95
N ARG A 81 -0.08 4.19 6.48
CA ARG A 81 1.18 4.75 7.00
C ARG A 81 1.65 5.96 6.20
N ASP A 82 1.32 6.01 4.92
CA ASP A 82 1.89 6.97 3.99
C ASP A 82 0.83 7.77 3.19
N PHE A 83 -0.35 7.95 3.76
CA PHE A 83 -1.49 8.62 3.10
C PHE A 83 -1.29 10.14 2.87
N LEU A 84 -0.18 10.70 3.32
CA LEU A 84 0.23 12.09 3.06
C LEU A 84 1.23 12.21 1.90
N LEU A 85 1.52 11.11 1.16
CA LEU A 85 2.24 11.18 -0.10
C LEU A 85 1.50 12.12 -1.05
N GLY A 86 2.19 13.13 -1.55
CA GLY A 86 1.60 14.17 -2.37
C GLY A 86 2.26 14.32 -3.74
N GLU A 87 1.95 15.42 -4.41
CA GLU A 87 2.42 15.67 -5.77
C GLU A 87 3.95 15.84 -5.87
N ARG A 88 4.61 16.34 -4.82
CA ARG A 88 6.07 16.49 -4.84
C ARG A 88 6.75 15.12 -4.85
N PHE A 89 6.23 14.16 -4.05
CA PHE A 89 6.66 12.77 -4.12
C PHE A 89 6.38 12.17 -5.51
N ALA A 90 5.17 12.34 -6.03
CA ALA A 90 4.81 11.82 -7.35
C ALA A 90 5.77 12.33 -8.45
N ARG A 91 6.07 13.63 -8.46
CA ARG A 91 7.05 14.21 -9.40
C ARG A 91 8.46 13.67 -9.20
N ALA A 92 8.91 13.52 -7.94
CA ALA A 92 10.26 13.05 -7.64
C ALA A 92 10.44 11.58 -8.04
N SER A 93 9.45 10.75 -7.82
CA SER A 93 9.46 9.31 -8.09
C SER A 93 9.04 8.94 -9.52
N GLY A 94 8.48 9.87 -10.29
CA GLY A 94 7.87 9.58 -11.59
C GLY A 94 6.59 8.74 -11.48
N ALA A 95 6.05 8.59 -10.28
CA ALA A 95 4.84 7.82 -10.06
C ALA A 95 3.57 8.65 -10.29
N THR A 96 2.49 7.97 -10.61
CA THR A 96 1.12 8.51 -10.54
C THR A 96 0.47 8.05 -9.25
N LEU A 97 -0.10 9.00 -8.48
CA LEU A 97 -0.89 8.66 -7.30
C LEU A 97 -2.24 8.07 -7.74
N LEU A 98 -2.53 6.88 -7.21
CA LEU A 98 -3.72 6.12 -7.53
C LEU A 98 -4.77 6.28 -6.42
N ALA A 99 -6.02 6.48 -6.77
CA ALA A 99 -7.11 6.50 -5.80
C ALA A 99 -7.32 5.11 -5.17
N ASP A 100 -7.75 5.07 -3.93
CA ASP A 100 -8.18 3.85 -3.24
C ASP A 100 -9.70 3.95 -2.95
N PRO A 101 -10.54 3.10 -3.60
CA PRO A 101 -10.22 2.04 -4.56
C PRO A 101 -9.99 2.53 -5.99
N SER A 102 -9.37 1.68 -6.84
CA SER A 102 -9.27 1.87 -8.29
C SER A 102 -9.55 0.57 -9.04
N VAL A 103 -10.17 0.66 -10.21
CA VAL A 103 -10.37 -0.48 -11.12
C VAL A 103 -9.49 -0.30 -12.34
N ILE A 104 -8.56 -1.23 -12.55
CA ILE A 104 -7.60 -1.24 -13.67
C ILE A 104 -7.72 -2.58 -14.40
N ASP A 105 -7.99 -2.54 -15.69
CA ASP A 105 -8.13 -3.73 -16.54
C ASP A 105 -9.04 -4.81 -15.91
N GLY A 106 -10.20 -4.39 -15.36
CA GLY A 106 -11.16 -5.29 -14.72
C GLY A 106 -10.73 -5.87 -13.37
N THR A 107 -9.62 -5.41 -12.81
CA THR A 107 -9.13 -5.78 -11.48
C THR A 107 -9.34 -4.61 -10.51
N LEU A 108 -9.96 -4.88 -9.36
CA LEU A 108 -10.09 -3.94 -8.26
C LEU A 108 -8.80 -3.93 -7.44
N LEU A 109 -8.23 -2.76 -7.31
CA LEU A 109 -7.03 -2.50 -6.50
C LEU A 109 -7.43 -1.69 -5.27
N MET A 110 -6.99 -2.12 -4.10
CA MET A 110 -7.22 -1.45 -2.83
C MET A 110 -5.97 -1.57 -1.96
N HIS A 111 -5.78 -0.63 -1.02
CA HIS A 111 -4.84 -0.91 0.07
C HIS A 111 -5.37 -2.06 0.93
N GLY A 112 -6.63 -2.01 1.32
CA GLY A 112 -7.31 -3.08 2.05
C GLY A 112 -7.81 -2.70 3.43
N ASP A 113 -7.34 -1.60 4.00
CA ASP A 113 -7.71 -1.11 5.33
C ASP A 113 -9.20 -0.77 5.46
N THR A 114 -9.85 -0.36 4.37
CA THR A 114 -11.29 -0.11 4.33
C THR A 114 -12.15 -1.36 4.39
N LEU A 115 -11.57 -2.53 4.13
CA LEU A 115 -12.25 -3.83 4.24
C LEU A 115 -12.29 -4.37 5.68
N CYS A 116 -11.45 -3.83 6.58
CA CYS A 116 -11.39 -4.20 8.00
C CYS A 116 -12.47 -3.43 8.79
N THR A 117 -13.74 -3.63 8.44
CA THR A 117 -14.86 -2.84 8.97
C THR A 117 -15.19 -3.14 10.42
N ASP A 118 -14.74 -4.27 10.96
CA ASP A 118 -14.96 -4.68 12.35
C ASP A 118 -14.04 -3.95 13.34
N ASP A 119 -12.94 -3.37 12.87
CA ASP A 119 -12.09 -2.49 13.65
C ASP A 119 -12.66 -1.05 13.68
N HIS A 120 -13.72 -0.85 14.44
CA HIS A 120 -14.46 0.42 14.50
C HIS A 120 -13.56 1.59 14.93
N ASP A 121 -12.66 1.36 15.87
CA ASP A 121 -11.75 2.39 16.38
C ASP A 121 -10.77 2.84 15.28
N TYR A 122 -10.21 1.87 14.56
CA TYR A 122 -9.35 2.16 13.42
C TYR A 122 -10.13 2.91 12.32
N GLN A 123 -11.34 2.47 11.97
CA GLN A 123 -12.15 3.14 10.95
C GLN A 123 -12.53 4.57 11.35
N ALA A 124 -12.78 4.83 12.64
CA ALA A 124 -13.03 6.18 13.15
C ALA A 124 -11.78 7.05 13.02
N TRP A 125 -10.62 6.54 13.43
CA TRP A 125 -9.33 7.22 13.25
C TRP A 125 -9.03 7.50 11.77
N ARG A 126 -9.22 6.51 10.92
CA ARG A 126 -9.00 6.64 9.47
C ARG A 126 -9.82 7.79 8.88
N ARG A 127 -11.11 7.87 9.21
CA ARG A 127 -11.97 8.98 8.74
C ARG A 127 -11.44 10.34 9.19
N THR A 128 -11.00 10.44 10.43
CA THR A 128 -10.43 11.69 10.98
C THR A 128 -9.14 12.05 10.28
N ALA A 129 -8.17 11.14 10.22
CA ALA A 129 -6.83 11.39 9.66
C ALA A 129 -6.87 11.70 8.15
N ARG A 130 -7.84 11.13 7.43
CA ARG A 130 -8.03 11.37 6.00
C ARG A 130 -8.89 12.60 5.70
N SER A 131 -9.44 13.29 6.71
CA SER A 131 -10.19 14.52 6.47
C SER A 131 -9.25 15.65 6.04
N ALA A 132 -9.74 16.50 5.13
CA ALA A 132 -8.96 17.65 4.65
C ALA A 132 -8.60 18.64 5.78
N GLU A 133 -9.45 18.73 6.81
CA GLU A 133 -9.21 19.58 7.98
C GLU A 133 -8.01 19.06 8.80
N TRP A 134 -8.03 17.78 9.15
CA TRP A 134 -6.93 17.18 9.92
C TRP A 134 -5.62 17.25 9.14
N GLN A 135 -5.63 16.91 7.84
CA GLN A 135 -4.41 16.95 7.02
C GLN A 135 -3.83 18.35 6.91
N ARG A 136 -4.66 19.39 6.68
CA ARG A 136 -4.19 20.79 6.67
C ARG A 136 -3.60 21.19 8.02
N SER A 137 -4.28 20.88 9.12
CA SER A 137 -3.80 21.18 10.46
C SER A 137 -2.49 20.48 10.79
N PHE A 138 -2.36 19.21 10.41
CA PHE A 138 -1.15 18.42 10.62
C PHE A 138 0.03 18.96 9.78
N LEU A 139 -0.19 19.21 8.48
CA LEU A 139 0.84 19.69 7.56
C LEU A 139 1.28 21.14 7.85
N ALA A 140 0.45 21.94 8.53
CA ALA A 140 0.84 23.28 8.99
C ALA A 140 1.85 23.28 10.15
N LYS A 141 2.05 22.13 10.82
CA LYS A 141 3.02 22.01 11.92
C LYS A 141 4.46 21.93 11.39
N PRO A 142 5.44 22.38 12.19
CA PRO A 142 6.85 22.15 11.88
C PRO A 142 7.16 20.67 11.70
N LEU A 143 8.09 20.33 10.81
CA LEU A 143 8.45 18.94 10.48
C LEU A 143 8.84 18.11 11.71
N ALA A 144 9.59 18.71 12.64
CA ALA A 144 9.99 18.06 13.89
C ALA A 144 8.78 17.67 14.76
N GLU A 145 7.76 18.54 14.83
CA GLU A 145 6.52 18.26 15.58
C GLU A 145 5.70 17.15 14.90
N ARG A 146 5.64 17.15 13.57
CA ARG A 146 4.98 16.06 12.80
C ARG A 146 5.66 14.71 13.06
N ARG A 147 7.00 14.66 13.06
CA ARG A 147 7.76 13.46 13.40
C ARG A 147 7.47 12.97 14.82
N ALA A 148 7.50 13.82 15.80
CA ALA A 148 7.17 13.47 17.19
C ALA A 148 5.73 12.96 17.33
N THR A 149 4.77 13.62 16.65
CA THR A 149 3.37 13.18 16.63
C THR A 149 3.21 11.78 16.05
N VAL A 150 3.83 11.50 14.89
CA VAL A 150 3.73 10.18 14.25
C VAL A 150 4.44 9.11 15.07
N GLN A 151 5.58 9.42 15.69
CA GLN A 151 6.25 8.47 16.60
C GLN A 151 5.33 8.07 17.75
N GLY A 152 4.69 9.03 18.41
CA GLY A 152 3.72 8.76 19.48
C GLY A 152 2.52 7.93 19.01
N LEU A 153 1.99 8.21 17.81
CA LEU A 153 0.90 7.41 17.21
C LEU A 153 1.35 5.97 16.92
N ARG A 154 2.58 5.77 16.44
CA ARG A 154 3.15 4.43 16.19
C ARG A 154 3.28 3.62 17.47
N ASP A 155 3.81 4.22 18.53
CA ASP A 155 4.00 3.53 19.80
C ASP A 155 2.65 3.13 20.40
N LYS A 156 1.68 4.04 20.40
CA LYS A 156 0.30 3.73 20.80
C LYS A 156 -0.33 2.65 19.91
N SER A 157 -0.15 2.70 18.60
CA SER A 157 -0.68 1.70 17.67
C SER A 157 -0.10 0.31 17.96
N LYS A 158 1.20 0.19 18.26
CA LYS A 158 1.82 -1.10 18.63
C LYS A 158 1.20 -1.71 19.89
N GLU A 159 0.93 -0.89 20.90
CA GLU A 159 0.27 -1.33 22.13
C GLU A 159 -1.16 -1.81 21.85
N VAL A 160 -1.93 -1.02 21.09
CA VAL A 160 -3.31 -1.34 20.73
C VAL A 160 -3.39 -2.62 19.90
N ILE A 161 -2.53 -2.78 18.88
CA ILE A 161 -2.49 -3.98 18.03
C ILE A 161 -2.18 -5.23 18.84
N ARG A 162 -1.28 -5.16 19.83
CA ARG A 162 -0.98 -6.30 20.69
C ARG A 162 -2.15 -6.76 21.55
N ALA A 163 -3.07 -5.85 21.86
CA ALA A 163 -4.24 -6.12 22.69
C ALA A 163 -5.48 -6.52 21.88
N LYS A 164 -5.49 -6.29 20.54
CA LYS A 164 -6.65 -6.57 19.69
C LYS A 164 -6.72 -8.04 19.30
N PRO A 165 -7.93 -8.63 19.26
CA PRO A 165 -8.15 -9.94 18.63
C PRO A 165 -7.73 -9.90 17.15
N ALA A 166 -7.06 -10.96 16.70
CA ALA A 166 -6.56 -11.03 15.31
C ALA A 166 -7.71 -11.00 14.28
N GLU A 167 -8.90 -11.45 14.66
CA GLU A 167 -10.07 -11.56 13.79
C GLU A 167 -10.58 -10.18 13.36
N ILE A 168 -10.62 -9.19 14.27
CA ILE A 168 -11.12 -7.85 13.93
C ILE A 168 -10.13 -7.04 13.07
N MET A 169 -8.87 -7.46 13.02
CA MET A 169 -7.83 -6.86 12.18
C MET A 169 -7.81 -7.46 10.76
N ASP A 170 -8.63 -8.48 10.49
CA ASP A 170 -8.80 -9.03 9.14
C ASP A 170 -9.92 -8.31 8.39
N VAL A 171 -10.00 -8.59 7.10
CA VAL A 171 -11.10 -8.08 6.30
C VAL A 171 -12.41 -8.70 6.71
N ASN A 172 -13.47 -7.91 6.75
CA ASN A 172 -14.84 -8.41 6.92
C ASN A 172 -15.32 -9.04 5.60
N GLU A 173 -15.83 -10.27 5.66
CA GLU A 173 -16.24 -11.02 4.46
C GLU A 173 -17.40 -10.31 3.71
N THR A 174 -18.33 -9.69 4.43
CA THR A 174 -19.42 -8.92 3.81
C THR A 174 -18.87 -7.73 3.04
N ALA A 175 -17.93 -6.98 3.63
CA ALA A 175 -17.28 -5.84 2.96
C ALA A 175 -16.54 -6.28 1.69
N VAL A 176 -15.85 -7.41 1.71
CA VAL A 176 -15.19 -7.99 0.52
C VAL A 176 -16.22 -8.32 -0.55
N ARG A 177 -17.33 -8.99 -0.20
CA ARG A 177 -18.40 -9.34 -1.16
C ARG A 177 -19.06 -8.10 -1.75
N GLU A 178 -19.27 -7.07 -0.95
CA GLU A 178 -19.82 -5.78 -1.38
C GLU A 178 -18.87 -5.07 -2.33
N ALA A 179 -17.56 -5.08 -2.08
CA ALA A 179 -16.57 -4.51 -2.98
C ALA A 179 -16.63 -5.16 -4.37
N PHE A 180 -16.71 -6.50 -4.45
CA PHE A 180 -16.88 -7.19 -5.73
C PHE A 180 -18.18 -6.80 -6.46
N ARG A 181 -19.31 -6.71 -5.73
CA ARG A 181 -20.61 -6.33 -6.32
C ARG A 181 -20.60 -4.89 -6.79
N HIS A 182 -20.15 -3.97 -5.94
CA HIS A 182 -20.17 -2.53 -6.21
C HIS A 182 -19.33 -2.18 -7.46
N HIS A 183 -18.14 -2.75 -7.56
CA HIS A 183 -17.23 -2.48 -8.68
C HIS A 183 -17.44 -3.42 -9.87
N SER A 184 -18.33 -4.42 -9.77
CA SER A 184 -18.66 -5.37 -10.85
C SER A 184 -17.44 -6.13 -11.40
N VAL A 185 -16.44 -6.40 -10.57
CA VAL A 185 -15.21 -7.11 -10.93
C VAL A 185 -15.21 -8.56 -10.46
N SER A 186 -14.28 -9.37 -10.97
CA SER A 186 -14.04 -10.75 -10.53
C SER A 186 -12.67 -10.95 -9.86
N ARG A 187 -11.80 -9.92 -9.86
CA ARG A 187 -10.51 -9.95 -9.18
C ARG A 187 -10.33 -8.74 -8.30
N LEU A 188 -9.86 -8.98 -7.07
CA LEU A 188 -9.46 -7.98 -6.09
C LEU A 188 -8.03 -8.28 -5.67
N ILE A 189 -7.17 -7.26 -5.66
CA ILE A 189 -5.80 -7.31 -5.14
C ILE A 189 -5.68 -6.26 -4.05
N HIS A 190 -5.18 -6.65 -2.88
CA HIS A 190 -4.96 -5.73 -1.76
C HIS A 190 -3.83 -6.20 -0.84
N GLY A 191 -3.39 -5.33 0.06
CA GLY A 191 -2.41 -5.58 1.11
C GLY A 191 -3.01 -5.51 2.52
N HIS A 192 -2.39 -4.72 3.39
CA HIS A 192 -2.78 -4.30 4.72
C HIS A 192 -2.86 -5.39 5.79
N THR A 193 -3.54 -6.51 5.52
CA THR A 193 -3.78 -7.56 6.54
C THR A 193 -2.60 -8.50 6.76
N HIS A 194 -1.61 -8.47 5.87
CA HIS A 194 -0.42 -9.35 5.87
C HIS A 194 -0.76 -10.86 5.84
N ARG A 195 -2.01 -11.20 5.47
CA ARG A 195 -2.48 -12.60 5.35
C ARG A 195 -2.34 -13.09 3.92
N VAL A 196 -1.11 -13.14 3.46
CA VAL A 196 -0.76 -13.43 2.07
C VAL A 196 -1.43 -14.69 1.51
N GLY A 197 -2.04 -14.57 0.32
CA GLY A 197 -2.63 -15.72 -0.36
C GLY A 197 -3.71 -15.39 -1.36
N LEU A 198 -4.28 -16.46 -1.91
CA LEU A 198 -5.43 -16.42 -2.81
C LEU A 198 -6.65 -17.02 -2.11
N GLN A 199 -7.72 -16.27 -2.05
CA GLN A 199 -9.05 -16.76 -1.69
C GLN A 199 -9.93 -16.80 -2.94
N ARG A 200 -10.56 -17.93 -3.21
CA ARG A 200 -11.60 -18.06 -4.24
C ARG A 200 -12.96 -18.09 -3.58
N LEU A 201 -13.88 -17.30 -4.11
CA LEU A 201 -15.24 -17.16 -3.56
C LEU A 201 -16.23 -16.98 -4.71
N GLU A 202 -17.50 -17.23 -4.42
CA GLU A 202 -18.59 -16.95 -5.35
C GLU A 202 -19.37 -15.72 -4.86
N VAL A 203 -19.55 -14.74 -5.74
CA VAL A 203 -20.31 -13.52 -5.45
C VAL A 203 -21.33 -13.29 -6.54
N ALA A 204 -22.61 -13.32 -6.20
CA ALA A 204 -23.72 -13.14 -7.13
C ALA A 204 -23.62 -14.07 -8.38
N GLY A 205 -23.30 -15.35 -8.16
CA GLY A 205 -23.17 -16.36 -9.22
C GLY A 205 -21.88 -16.26 -10.06
N ARG A 206 -20.95 -15.38 -9.69
CA ARG A 206 -19.66 -15.22 -10.39
C ARG A 206 -18.51 -15.77 -9.55
N ARG A 207 -17.58 -16.48 -10.17
CA ARG A 207 -16.33 -16.85 -9.52
C ARG A 207 -15.44 -15.63 -9.38
N CYS A 208 -14.98 -15.35 -8.16
CA CYS A 208 -14.15 -14.23 -7.83
C CYS A 208 -12.84 -14.68 -7.15
N GLU A 209 -11.77 -13.90 -7.34
CA GLU A 209 -10.47 -14.13 -6.73
C GLU A 209 -10.04 -12.90 -5.92
N ARG A 210 -9.74 -13.11 -4.63
CA ARG A 210 -9.11 -12.13 -3.77
C ARG A 210 -7.66 -12.51 -3.54
N TRP A 211 -6.75 -11.65 -3.94
CA TRP A 211 -5.32 -11.78 -3.73
C TRP A 211 -4.87 -10.83 -2.62
N VAL A 212 -4.23 -11.39 -1.59
CA VAL A 212 -3.59 -10.60 -0.52
C VAL A 212 -2.08 -10.62 -0.77
N LEU A 213 -1.51 -9.43 -0.89
CA LEU A 213 -0.09 -9.25 -1.16
C LEU A 213 0.76 -9.56 0.07
N PRO A 214 1.99 -10.04 -0.11
CA PRO A 214 2.93 -10.23 1.00
C PRO A 214 3.41 -8.89 1.55
N ASP A 215 3.51 -8.82 2.88
CA ASP A 215 4.26 -7.77 3.56
C ASP A 215 5.77 -8.01 3.45
N TRP A 216 6.56 -6.97 3.73
CA TRP A 216 8.01 -7.03 3.65
C TRP A 216 8.70 -7.00 5.03
N TYR A 217 7.94 -7.31 6.10
CA TYR A 217 8.53 -7.54 7.44
C TYR A 217 9.35 -8.83 7.48
N GLY A 218 8.90 -9.85 6.76
CA GLY A 218 9.60 -11.12 6.61
C GLY A 218 10.34 -11.23 5.28
N ALA A 219 10.02 -12.26 4.50
CA ALA A 219 10.67 -12.52 3.23
C ALA A 219 10.31 -11.49 2.15
N GLY A 220 9.06 -11.03 2.13
CA GLY A 220 8.56 -10.15 1.06
C GLY A 220 8.08 -10.92 -0.16
N GLY A 221 7.80 -10.18 -1.22
CA GLY A 221 7.35 -10.75 -2.48
C GLY A 221 6.46 -9.81 -3.29
N TYR A 222 5.92 -10.33 -4.38
CA TYR A 222 5.04 -9.59 -5.26
C TYR A 222 4.04 -10.52 -5.98
N LEU A 223 2.94 -9.96 -6.45
CA LEU A 223 2.05 -10.62 -7.38
C LEU A 223 2.39 -10.14 -8.80
N GLU A 224 2.55 -11.08 -9.73
CA GLU A 224 2.71 -10.80 -11.16
C GLU A 224 1.42 -11.18 -11.91
N LEU A 225 0.91 -10.26 -12.72
CA LEU A 225 -0.11 -10.53 -13.71
C LEU A 225 0.49 -10.45 -15.11
N ALA A 226 0.35 -11.53 -15.90
CA ALA A 226 0.71 -11.59 -17.31
C ALA A 226 -0.51 -12.07 -18.10
N GLY A 227 -1.26 -11.14 -18.70
CA GLY A 227 -2.59 -11.41 -19.21
C GLY A 227 -3.53 -11.88 -18.08
N GLU A 228 -4.17 -13.03 -18.25
CA GLU A 228 -5.03 -13.65 -17.23
C GLU A 228 -4.26 -14.43 -16.15
N ARG A 229 -2.98 -14.72 -16.39
CA ARG A 229 -2.17 -15.54 -15.48
C ARG A 229 -1.68 -14.70 -14.31
N ALA A 230 -2.03 -15.14 -13.11
CA ALA A 230 -1.54 -14.57 -11.86
C ALA A 230 -0.51 -15.50 -11.21
N ARG A 231 0.61 -14.95 -10.75
CA ARG A 231 1.67 -15.68 -10.04
C ARG A 231 2.13 -14.91 -8.83
N LEU A 232 1.95 -15.49 -7.65
CA LEU A 232 2.50 -14.95 -6.41
C LEU A 232 3.95 -15.42 -6.26
N VAL A 233 4.88 -14.48 -6.14
CA VAL A 233 6.31 -14.72 -5.89
C VAL A 233 6.62 -14.31 -4.46
N ARG A 234 7.31 -15.17 -3.73
CA ARG A 234 7.79 -14.93 -2.36
C ARG A 234 9.28 -15.28 -2.29
N TRP A 235 10.05 -14.49 -1.57
CA TRP A 235 11.49 -14.72 -1.36
C TRP A 235 11.77 -15.45 -0.07
#